data_5754832d1a471bbc40b6c6d6e81945bc
#
_entry.id   5754832d1a471bbc40b6c6d6e81945bc
#
_cell.length_a   1.000
_cell.length_b   1.000
_cell.length_c   1.000
_cell.angle_alpha   90.00
_cell.angle_beta   90.00
_cell.angle_gamma   90.00
#
_symmetry.space_group_name_H-M   'P 1'
#
loop_
_entity.id
_entity.type
_entity.pdbx_description
1 polymer ?
#
loop_
_entity_poly.entity_id
_entity_poly.type
_entity_poly.pdbx_seq_one_letter_code
_entity_poly.pdbx_strand_id
1 'polypeptide(L)'
;MTFKELRTGSPVYFLTGKNSDIEIKQGIVKQGPGMSHAPTPQQGQPVSYLAPSVVDVEIELDGTAKQYEMQDSAEFTYGGGMLISTGIGRILTEIDNIASQAQERINSREKDEACVERCSQLRLQYDPKAKERKEIDERFRGIEEGQRKFQADMSQQMQQLSKSFEDTMKKVINKLNG
;
A
#
# COMPACT_ATOMS: atom_id res chain seq x y z
N MET A 1 -11.07 24.88 17.64
CA MET A 1 -10.19 25.12 18.84
C MET A 1 -8.76 25.06 18.36
N THR A 2 -8.00 26.10 18.61
CA THR A 2 -6.59 26.19 18.18
C THR A 2 -5.66 25.50 19.20
N PHE A 3 -4.41 25.25 18.81
CA PHE A 3 -3.44 24.66 19.75
C PHE A 3 -3.17 25.56 20.98
N LYS A 4 -3.25 26.87 20.83
CA LYS A 4 -3.12 27.83 21.94
C LYS A 4 -4.24 27.73 22.97
N GLU A 5 -5.42 27.25 22.57
CA GLU A 5 -6.59 27.14 23.45
C GLU A 5 -6.66 25.80 24.19
N LEU A 6 -5.74 24.87 23.93
CA LEU A 6 -5.69 23.57 24.60
C LEU A 6 -5.48 23.75 26.11
N ARG A 7 -6.09 22.84 26.87
CA ARG A 7 -5.93 22.79 28.34
C ARG A 7 -5.50 21.41 28.76
N THR A 8 -4.91 21.29 29.90
CA THR A 8 -4.62 19.99 30.52
C THR A 8 -5.89 19.13 30.54
N GLY A 9 -5.78 17.89 30.08
CA GLY A 9 -6.90 16.97 29.90
C GLY A 9 -7.60 17.06 28.55
N SER A 10 -7.29 18.06 27.70
CA SER A 10 -7.87 18.13 26.35
C SER A 10 -7.42 16.96 25.49
N PRO A 11 -8.33 16.36 24.68
CA PRO A 11 -7.94 15.34 23.72
C PRO A 11 -7.26 15.98 22.52
N VAL A 12 -6.28 15.27 21.97
CA VAL A 12 -5.62 15.59 20.68
C VAL A 12 -5.55 14.32 19.86
N TYR A 13 -5.83 14.43 18.57
CA TYR A 13 -5.93 13.29 17.67
C TYR A 13 -4.75 13.25 16.72
N PHE A 14 -4.24 12.06 16.51
CA PHE A 14 -3.11 11.78 15.63
C PHE A 14 -3.56 10.82 14.52
N LEU A 15 -3.31 11.18 13.28
CA LEU A 15 -3.40 10.26 12.17
C LEU A 15 -1.98 9.85 11.78
N THR A 16 -1.68 8.58 11.93
CA THR A 16 -0.37 7.98 11.68
C THR A 16 -0.45 6.89 10.64
N GLY A 17 0.70 6.46 10.14
CA GLY A 17 0.77 5.39 9.15
C GLY A 17 0.63 5.88 7.71
N LYS A 18 0.70 4.92 6.78
CA LYS A 18 0.56 5.15 5.33
C LYS A 18 -0.16 3.96 4.70
N ASN A 19 -0.91 4.23 3.65
CA ASN A 19 -1.63 3.20 2.90
C ASN A 19 -2.58 2.37 3.79
N SER A 20 -2.34 1.07 3.91
CA SER A 20 -3.15 0.13 4.71
C SER A 20 -2.94 0.24 6.23
N ASP A 21 -1.85 0.90 6.66
CA ASP A 21 -1.43 0.96 8.06
C ASP A 21 -1.84 2.28 8.73
N ILE A 22 -2.88 2.92 8.21
CA ILE A 22 -3.40 4.17 8.74
C ILE A 22 -4.11 3.91 10.07
N GLU A 23 -3.70 4.64 11.11
CA GLU A 23 -4.26 4.54 12.45
C GLU A 23 -4.63 5.91 13.00
N ILE A 24 -5.74 5.97 13.74
CA ILE A 24 -6.09 7.11 14.58
C ILE A 24 -5.70 6.80 16.01
N LYS A 25 -4.91 7.69 16.61
CA LYS A 25 -4.59 7.62 18.03
C LYS A 25 -5.09 8.87 18.74
N GLN A 26 -5.48 8.71 19.98
CA GLN A 26 -5.89 9.82 20.82
C GLN A 26 -4.87 10.01 21.94
N GLY A 27 -4.29 11.21 21.99
CA GLY A 27 -3.46 11.66 23.09
C GLY A 27 -4.22 12.58 24.02
N ILE A 28 -3.66 12.77 25.22
CA ILE A 28 -4.19 13.68 26.25
C ILE A 28 -3.13 14.73 26.57
N VAL A 29 -3.52 16.00 26.55
CA VAL A 29 -2.64 17.10 26.95
C VAL A 29 -2.31 16.98 28.44
N LYS A 30 -1.04 16.82 28.77
CA LYS A 30 -0.54 16.79 30.17
C LYS A 30 -0.23 18.17 30.68
N GLN A 31 0.42 18.98 29.85
CA GLN A 31 0.68 20.36 30.13
C GLN A 31 0.17 21.21 28.97
N GLY A 32 -0.68 22.18 29.29
CA GLY A 32 -1.23 23.10 28.29
C GLY A 32 -0.13 23.96 27.65
N PRO A 33 -0.49 24.65 26.56
CA PRO A 33 0.49 25.45 25.81
C PRO A 33 1.14 26.50 26.68
N GLY A 34 2.45 26.66 26.51
CA GLY A 34 3.24 27.75 27.08
C GLY A 34 2.97 29.08 26.36
N MET A 35 3.85 30.02 26.59
CA MET A 35 3.83 31.31 25.85
C MET A 35 4.18 31.05 24.38
N SER A 36 3.49 31.75 23.45
CA SER A 36 3.83 31.72 22.04
C SER A 36 5.24 32.26 21.81
N HIS A 37 6.02 31.58 21.02
CA HIS A 37 7.39 31.94 20.66
C HIS A 37 7.65 31.76 19.16
N ALA A 38 8.81 32.23 18.67
CA ALA A 38 9.24 31.95 17.32
C ALA A 38 9.56 30.44 17.16
N PRO A 39 9.28 29.82 15.99
CA PRO A 39 9.61 28.43 15.78
C PRO A 39 11.10 28.17 15.92
N THR A 40 11.44 27.02 16.45
CA THR A 40 12.83 26.58 16.62
C THR A 40 13.49 26.41 15.25
N PRO A 41 14.60 27.13 14.93
CA PRO A 41 15.24 26.99 13.63
C PRO A 41 15.72 25.56 13.41
N GLN A 42 15.33 24.97 12.31
CA GLN A 42 15.92 23.67 11.90
C GLN A 42 17.33 23.92 11.37
N GLN A 43 18.25 23.01 11.70
CA GLN A 43 19.66 23.11 11.34
C GLN A 43 19.82 23.34 9.82
N GLY A 44 20.38 24.51 9.44
CA GLY A 44 20.62 24.88 8.04
C GLY A 44 19.52 25.71 7.35
N GLN A 45 18.43 26.06 8.03
CA GLN A 45 17.43 26.97 7.49
C GLN A 45 17.61 28.40 8.05
N PRO A 46 17.49 29.45 7.21
CA PRO A 46 17.50 30.82 7.69
C PRO A 46 16.26 31.09 8.55
N VAL A 47 16.44 31.79 9.64
CA VAL A 47 15.34 32.24 10.51
C VAL A 47 14.43 33.17 9.71
N SER A 48 13.19 32.77 9.49
CA SER A 48 12.20 33.64 8.85
C SER A 48 11.49 34.48 9.92
N TYR A 49 11.68 35.78 9.88
CA TYR A 49 10.96 36.72 10.75
C TYR A 49 9.45 36.80 10.49
N LEU A 50 8.98 36.15 9.43
CA LEU A 50 7.57 36.03 9.06
C LEU A 50 6.97 34.65 9.42
N ALA A 51 7.73 33.82 10.11
CA ALA A 51 7.22 32.51 10.54
C ALA A 51 6.11 32.71 11.58
N PRO A 52 5.01 31.94 11.49
CA PRO A 52 3.92 32.00 12.48
C PRO A 52 4.44 31.59 13.86
N SER A 53 3.90 32.21 14.92
CA SER A 53 4.23 31.84 16.29
C SER A 53 3.83 30.42 16.60
N VAL A 54 4.60 29.75 17.44
CA VAL A 54 4.36 28.37 17.88
C VAL A 54 4.19 28.30 19.39
N VAL A 55 3.59 27.22 19.85
CA VAL A 55 3.46 26.87 21.26
C VAL A 55 3.95 25.44 21.47
N ASP A 56 4.55 25.21 22.61
CA ASP A 56 4.92 23.88 23.06
C ASP A 56 3.79 23.27 23.88
N VAL A 57 3.37 22.09 23.49
CA VAL A 57 2.33 21.33 24.18
C VAL A 57 2.86 19.93 24.52
N GLU A 58 2.75 19.55 25.79
CA GLU A 58 3.09 18.21 26.23
C GLU A 58 1.88 17.30 26.12
N ILE A 59 1.98 16.26 25.31
CA ILE A 59 0.89 15.30 25.03
C ILE A 59 1.36 13.90 25.41
N GLU A 60 0.55 13.20 26.20
CA GLU A 60 0.71 11.77 26.43
C GLU A 60 0.00 10.98 25.36
N LEU A 61 0.75 10.13 24.67
CA LEU A 61 0.28 9.21 23.67
C LEU A 61 0.81 7.81 24.01
N ASP A 62 -0.07 6.81 24.08
CA ASP A 62 0.30 5.42 24.40
C ASP A 62 1.14 5.30 25.69
N GLY A 63 0.82 6.12 26.72
CA GLY A 63 1.52 6.12 28.00
C GLY A 63 2.86 6.86 28.01
N THR A 64 3.26 7.48 26.90
CA THR A 64 4.48 8.27 26.79
C THR A 64 4.15 9.74 26.59
N ALA A 65 4.65 10.60 27.48
CA ALA A 65 4.54 12.05 27.33
C ALA A 65 5.65 12.59 26.44
N LYS A 66 5.27 13.40 25.46
CA LYS A 66 6.19 14.02 24.50
C LYS A 66 5.77 15.46 24.23
N GLN A 67 6.76 16.33 24.10
CA GLN A 67 6.56 17.73 23.73
C GLN A 67 6.47 17.90 22.23
N TYR A 68 5.49 18.68 21.79
CA TYR A 68 5.24 19.00 20.39
C TYR A 68 5.22 20.52 20.22
N GLU A 69 6.01 21.01 19.27
CA GLU A 69 5.99 22.40 18.82
C GLU A 69 4.94 22.54 17.72
N MET A 70 3.93 23.35 17.94
CA MET A 70 2.77 23.51 17.04
C MET A 70 2.44 24.98 16.84
N GLN A 71 1.97 25.34 15.62
CA GLN A 71 1.54 26.70 15.32
C GLN A 71 0.37 27.10 16.23
N ASP A 72 0.51 28.20 16.97
CA ASP A 72 -0.42 28.64 18.03
C ASP A 72 -1.86 28.86 17.54
N SER A 73 -2.03 29.44 16.36
CA SER A 73 -3.31 29.78 15.74
C SER A 73 -3.91 28.65 14.91
N ALA A 74 -3.20 27.54 14.70
CA ALA A 74 -3.68 26.42 13.92
C ALA A 74 -4.53 25.45 14.77
N GLU A 75 -5.41 24.72 14.10
CA GLU A 75 -6.21 23.63 14.67
C GLU A 75 -5.61 22.26 14.34
N PHE A 76 -4.71 22.22 13.37
CA PHE A 76 -4.01 21.00 12.97
C PHE A 76 -2.60 21.35 12.43
N THR A 77 -1.72 20.36 12.45
CA THR A 77 -0.37 20.46 11.88
C THR A 77 0.08 19.12 11.32
N TYR A 78 0.96 19.18 10.32
CA TYR A 78 1.68 18.02 9.82
C TYR A 78 3.10 18.04 10.36
N GLY A 79 3.50 16.97 11.00
CA GLY A 79 4.86 16.84 11.54
C GLY A 79 5.26 15.40 11.78
N GLY A 80 6.53 15.08 11.51
CA GLY A 80 7.04 13.74 11.74
C GLY A 80 6.31 12.61 10.97
N GLY A 81 5.69 12.94 9.83
CA GLY A 81 4.92 11.95 9.03
C GLY A 81 3.52 11.65 9.57
N MET A 82 3.01 12.47 10.50
CA MET A 82 1.68 12.35 11.07
C MET A 82 0.91 13.66 10.97
N LEU A 83 -0.43 13.58 10.98
CA LEU A 83 -1.32 14.73 11.16
C LEU A 83 -1.73 14.78 12.63
N ILE A 84 -1.57 15.92 13.26
CA ILE A 84 -1.97 16.20 14.64
C ILE A 84 -3.13 17.21 14.59
N SER A 85 -4.23 16.96 15.28
CA SER A 85 -5.39 17.86 15.28
C SER A 85 -6.04 17.94 16.64
N THR A 86 -6.53 19.14 16.97
CA THR A 86 -7.36 19.39 18.17
C THR A 86 -8.76 18.86 18.06
N GLY A 87 -9.21 18.46 16.86
CA GLY A 87 -10.55 17.96 16.61
C GLY A 87 -10.55 16.74 15.69
N ILE A 88 -11.33 15.73 16.05
CA ILE A 88 -11.49 14.48 15.27
C ILE A 88 -12.04 14.74 13.87
N GLY A 89 -12.85 15.80 13.67
CA GLY A 89 -13.44 16.12 12.38
C GLY A 89 -12.40 16.38 11.30
N ARG A 90 -11.27 17.04 11.62
CA ARG A 90 -10.16 17.25 10.68
C ARG A 90 -9.49 15.92 10.28
N ILE A 91 -9.33 15.02 11.23
CA ILE A 91 -8.78 13.68 11.00
C ILE A 91 -9.67 12.89 10.03
N LEU A 92 -11.00 12.93 10.25
CA LEU A 92 -11.94 12.24 9.37
C LEU A 92 -11.93 12.82 7.95
N THR A 93 -11.88 14.15 7.82
CA THR A 93 -11.73 14.80 6.51
C THR A 93 -10.46 14.32 5.79
N GLU A 94 -9.35 14.17 6.50
CA GLU A 94 -8.10 13.70 5.90
C GLU A 94 -8.19 12.24 5.47
N ILE A 95 -8.88 11.40 6.24
CA ILE A 95 -9.15 10.00 5.85
C ILE A 95 -9.98 9.95 4.57
N ASP A 96 -11.03 10.78 4.46
CA ASP A 96 -11.85 10.85 3.26
C ASP A 96 -11.02 11.30 2.04
N ASN A 97 -10.11 12.26 2.23
CA ASN A 97 -9.18 12.69 1.17
C ASN A 97 -8.25 11.54 0.74
N ILE A 98 -7.68 10.81 1.68
CA ILE A 98 -6.80 9.66 1.40
C ILE A 98 -7.59 8.57 0.66
N ALA A 99 -8.82 8.27 1.11
CA ALA A 99 -9.67 7.29 0.45
C ALA A 99 -10.03 7.71 -0.98
N SER A 100 -10.40 8.98 -1.18
CA SER A 100 -10.72 9.53 -2.50
C SER A 100 -9.52 9.47 -3.46
N GLN A 101 -8.32 9.85 -2.99
CA GLN A 101 -7.10 9.75 -3.78
C GLN A 101 -6.72 8.31 -4.12
N ALA A 102 -6.97 7.37 -3.20
CA ALA A 102 -6.76 5.95 -3.46
C ALA A 102 -7.75 5.44 -4.52
N GLN A 103 -9.02 5.83 -4.42
CA GLN A 103 -10.06 5.48 -5.40
C GLN A 103 -9.76 6.06 -6.79
N GLU A 104 -9.30 7.31 -6.88
CA GLU A 104 -8.87 7.90 -8.15
C GLU A 104 -7.72 7.13 -8.79
N ARG A 105 -6.74 6.68 -8.00
CA ARG A 105 -5.64 5.84 -8.49
C ARG A 105 -6.13 4.48 -9.00
N ILE A 106 -7.09 3.86 -8.33
CA ILE A 106 -7.72 2.62 -8.78
C ILE A 106 -8.47 2.85 -10.10
N ASN A 107 -9.25 3.93 -10.19
CA ASN A 107 -10.02 4.27 -11.40
C ASN A 107 -9.11 4.68 -12.59
N SER A 108 -7.96 5.30 -12.32
CA SER A 108 -7.00 5.66 -13.37
C SER A 108 -6.30 4.43 -13.94
N ARG A 109 -6.13 3.38 -13.15
CA ARG A 109 -5.48 2.15 -13.59
C ARG A 109 -6.18 1.50 -14.79
N GLU A 110 -7.52 1.44 -14.79
CA GLU A 110 -8.28 0.91 -15.92
C GLU A 110 -8.06 1.72 -17.20
N LYS A 111 -7.99 3.05 -17.08
CA LYS A 111 -7.70 3.95 -18.21
C LYS A 111 -6.27 3.76 -18.72
N ASP A 112 -5.33 3.58 -17.80
CA ASP A 112 -3.92 3.34 -18.14
C ASP A 112 -3.74 1.96 -18.80
N GLU A 113 -4.43 0.93 -18.34
CA GLU A 113 -4.46 -0.40 -18.96
C GLU A 113 -5.03 -0.31 -20.39
N ALA A 114 -6.14 0.36 -20.60
CA ALA A 114 -6.73 0.59 -21.92
C ALA A 114 -5.80 1.40 -22.85
N CYS A 115 -5.09 2.40 -22.30
CA CYS A 115 -4.09 3.16 -23.04
C CYS A 115 -2.90 2.29 -23.48
N VAL A 116 -2.35 1.46 -22.59
CA VAL A 116 -1.27 0.53 -22.88
C VAL A 116 -1.68 -0.48 -23.98
N GLU A 117 -2.90 -1.02 -23.88
CA GLU A 117 -3.42 -1.92 -24.88
C GLU A 117 -3.56 -1.22 -26.25
N ARG A 118 -4.11 -0.01 -26.26
CA ARG A 118 -4.22 0.80 -27.48
C ARG A 118 -2.86 1.12 -28.09
N CYS A 119 -1.89 1.51 -27.30
CA CYS A 119 -0.52 1.75 -27.76
C CYS A 119 0.10 0.48 -28.34
N SER A 120 -0.12 -0.67 -27.72
CA SER A 120 0.36 -1.97 -28.20
C SER A 120 -0.28 -2.34 -29.55
N GLN A 121 -1.58 -2.11 -29.72
CA GLN A 121 -2.28 -2.33 -30.99
C GLN A 121 -1.72 -1.44 -32.10
N LEU A 122 -1.53 -0.13 -31.81
CA LEU A 122 -0.95 0.80 -32.77
C LEU A 122 0.47 0.39 -33.16
N ARG A 123 1.28 -0.04 -32.19
CA ARG A 123 2.64 -0.52 -32.46
C ARG A 123 2.64 -1.75 -33.37
N LEU A 124 1.74 -2.72 -33.14
CA LEU A 124 1.57 -3.87 -34.01
C LEU A 124 1.11 -3.49 -35.41
N GLN A 125 0.31 -2.43 -35.54
CA GLN A 125 -0.21 -1.96 -36.82
C GLN A 125 0.88 -1.30 -37.68
N TYR A 126 1.76 -0.50 -37.05
CA TYR A 126 2.72 0.37 -37.75
C TYR A 126 4.19 -0.09 -37.66
N ASP A 127 4.53 -1.02 -36.77
CA ASP A 127 5.88 -1.57 -36.64
C ASP A 127 5.94 -3.04 -37.11
N PRO A 128 6.51 -3.31 -38.31
CA PRO A 128 6.63 -4.67 -38.82
C PRO A 128 7.42 -5.62 -37.91
N LYS A 129 8.44 -5.09 -37.20
CA LYS A 129 9.27 -5.88 -36.28
C LYS A 129 8.49 -6.26 -35.01
N ALA A 130 7.59 -5.41 -34.54
CA ALA A 130 6.74 -5.74 -33.41
C ALA A 130 5.74 -6.85 -33.78
N LYS A 131 5.23 -6.85 -35.00
CA LYS A 131 4.34 -7.91 -35.51
C LYS A 131 5.08 -9.25 -35.60
N GLU A 132 6.27 -9.25 -36.17
CA GLU A 132 7.13 -10.44 -36.27
C GLU A 132 7.46 -11.03 -34.90
N ARG A 133 7.85 -10.20 -33.92
CA ARG A 133 8.08 -10.65 -32.54
C ARG A 133 6.86 -11.29 -31.92
N LYS A 134 5.68 -10.68 -32.08
CA LYS A 134 4.43 -11.24 -31.55
C LYS A 134 4.13 -12.62 -32.16
N GLU A 135 4.31 -12.79 -33.46
CA GLU A 135 4.13 -14.08 -34.14
C GLU A 135 5.13 -15.15 -33.62
N ILE A 136 6.36 -14.75 -33.37
CA ILE A 136 7.36 -15.63 -32.77
C ILE A 136 6.96 -16.03 -31.35
N ASP A 137 6.56 -15.08 -30.52
CA ASP A 137 6.14 -15.34 -29.14
C ASP A 137 4.90 -16.26 -29.08
N GLU A 138 3.94 -16.07 -29.98
CA GLU A 138 2.76 -16.93 -30.08
C GLU A 138 3.14 -18.37 -30.49
N ARG A 139 4.10 -18.52 -31.39
CA ARG A 139 4.63 -19.86 -31.79
C ARG A 139 5.36 -20.52 -30.60
N PHE A 140 6.17 -19.79 -29.87
CA PHE A 140 6.86 -20.30 -28.67
C PHE A 140 5.86 -20.78 -27.62
N ARG A 141 4.84 -19.96 -27.31
CA ARG A 141 3.77 -20.36 -26.38
C ARG A 141 3.05 -21.64 -26.85
N GLY A 142 2.75 -21.74 -28.12
CA GLY A 142 2.14 -22.97 -28.69
C GLY A 142 3.02 -24.22 -28.51
N ILE A 143 4.33 -24.07 -28.66
CA ILE A 143 5.30 -25.16 -28.44
C ILE A 143 5.35 -25.52 -26.94
N GLU A 144 5.42 -24.55 -26.06
CA GLU A 144 5.44 -24.80 -24.61
C GLU A 144 4.16 -25.48 -24.11
N GLU A 145 3.01 -25.02 -24.58
CA GLU A 145 1.73 -25.66 -24.26
C GLU A 145 1.65 -27.09 -24.81
N GLY A 146 2.13 -27.32 -26.05
CA GLY A 146 2.22 -28.65 -26.65
C GLY A 146 3.13 -29.56 -25.82
N GLN A 147 4.27 -29.06 -25.37
CA GLN A 147 5.20 -29.81 -24.53
C GLN A 147 4.58 -30.19 -23.17
N ARG A 148 3.86 -29.25 -22.53
CA ARG A 148 3.17 -29.52 -21.25
C ARG A 148 2.09 -30.59 -21.43
N LYS A 149 1.28 -30.51 -22.50
CA LYS A 149 0.27 -31.51 -22.78
C LYS A 149 0.91 -32.88 -23.02
N PHE A 150 1.96 -32.93 -23.83
CA PHE A 150 2.69 -34.17 -24.11
C PHE A 150 3.26 -34.80 -22.85
N GLN A 151 3.86 -34.00 -21.95
CA GLN A 151 4.37 -34.48 -20.67
C GLN A 151 3.24 -35.03 -19.77
N ALA A 152 2.10 -34.32 -19.72
CA ALA A 152 0.95 -34.77 -18.96
C ALA A 152 0.39 -36.10 -19.49
N ASP A 153 0.23 -36.23 -20.81
CA ASP A 153 -0.26 -37.43 -21.47
C ASP A 153 0.70 -38.63 -21.28
N MET A 154 2.02 -38.39 -21.43
CA MET A 154 3.04 -39.41 -21.13
C MET A 154 2.99 -39.87 -19.67
N SER A 155 2.85 -38.93 -18.73
CA SER A 155 2.76 -39.25 -17.32
C SER A 155 1.51 -40.10 -17.02
N GLN A 156 0.39 -39.74 -17.64
CA GLN A 156 -0.85 -40.51 -17.50
C GLN A 156 -0.74 -41.91 -18.10
N GLN A 157 -0.13 -42.05 -19.29
CA GLN A 157 0.10 -43.34 -19.91
C GLN A 157 1.04 -44.23 -19.08
N MET A 158 2.12 -43.65 -18.53
CA MET A 158 3.01 -44.40 -17.63
C MET A 158 2.29 -44.90 -16.38
N GLN A 159 1.43 -44.05 -15.76
CA GLN A 159 0.62 -44.49 -14.62
C GLN A 159 -0.36 -45.62 -14.97
N GLN A 160 -0.99 -45.57 -16.14
CA GLN A 160 -1.88 -46.63 -16.61
C GLN A 160 -1.11 -47.93 -16.85
N LEU A 161 0.06 -47.84 -17.49
CA LEU A 161 0.94 -48.97 -17.72
C LEU A 161 1.41 -49.63 -16.42
N SER A 162 1.81 -48.83 -15.45
CA SER A 162 2.22 -49.27 -14.11
C SER A 162 1.08 -50.03 -13.42
N LYS A 163 -0.13 -49.47 -13.42
CA LYS A 163 -1.33 -50.16 -12.87
C LYS A 163 -1.64 -51.47 -13.55
N SER A 164 -1.60 -51.48 -14.90
CA SER A 164 -1.87 -52.72 -15.65
C SER A 164 -0.82 -53.81 -15.39
N PHE A 165 0.43 -53.40 -15.20
CA PHE A 165 1.53 -54.29 -14.83
C PHE A 165 1.33 -54.85 -13.41
N GLU A 166 1.00 -54.04 -12.43
CA GLU A 166 0.66 -54.47 -11.08
C GLU A 166 -0.51 -55.46 -11.04
N ASP A 167 -1.56 -55.17 -11.78
CA ASP A 167 -2.73 -56.05 -11.86
C ASP A 167 -2.39 -57.41 -12.51
N THR A 168 -1.54 -57.40 -13.52
CA THR A 168 -1.07 -58.61 -14.18
C THR A 168 -0.19 -59.42 -13.23
N MET A 169 0.74 -58.78 -12.52
CA MET A 169 1.57 -59.44 -11.53
C MET A 169 0.74 -60.09 -10.40
N LYS A 170 -0.27 -59.35 -9.88
CA LYS A 170 -1.20 -59.93 -8.88
C LYS A 170 -1.93 -61.17 -9.38
N LYS A 171 -2.40 -61.14 -10.65
CA LYS A 171 -3.05 -62.31 -11.26
C LYS A 171 -2.11 -63.50 -11.40
N VAL A 172 -0.84 -63.29 -11.76
CA VAL A 172 0.15 -64.34 -11.88
C VAL A 172 0.50 -64.95 -10.48
N ILE A 173 0.69 -64.09 -9.51
CA ILE A 173 1.00 -64.55 -8.13
C ILE A 173 -0.18 -65.40 -7.57
N ASN A 174 -1.41 -64.94 -7.75
CA ASN A 174 -2.59 -65.67 -7.29
C ASN A 174 -2.76 -67.04 -8.01
N LYS A 175 -2.30 -67.19 -9.26
CA LYS A 175 -2.31 -68.45 -9.97
C LYS A 175 -1.19 -69.43 -9.53
N LEU A 176 -0.11 -68.88 -8.96
CA LEU A 176 1.02 -69.73 -8.46
C LEU A 176 0.78 -70.23 -7.03
N ASN A 177 -0.06 -69.55 -6.25
CA ASN A 177 -0.33 -69.88 -4.86
C ASN A 177 -1.66 -70.65 -4.62
N GLY A 178 -2.39 -71.00 -5.64
CA GLY A 178 -3.60 -71.84 -5.60
C GLY A 178 -3.44 -73.10 -6.45
#